data_ec68b6d77b67bb0fe5870ecc93e4c9a2
#
_entry.id   ec68b6d77b67bb0fe5870ecc93e4c9a2
#
_cell.length_a   1.000
_cell.length_b   1.000
_cell.length_c   1.000
_cell.angle_alpha   90.00
_cell.angle_beta   90.00
_cell.angle_gamma   90.00
#
_symmetry.space_group_name_H-M   'P 1'
#
loop_
_entity.id
_entity.type
_entity.pdbx_description
1 polymer ?
#
loop_
_entity_poly.entity_id
_entity_poly.type
_entity_poly.pdbx_seq_one_letter_code
_entity_poly.pdbx_strand_id
1 'polypeptide(L)'
;ALGVPLMVLLLDASQTNFSGWRGAIDEARKGFRYHQHNLIKRFHTPAYCWRVKQWAADDPAIQKAIDDPSLTAYGHKWNPPAWNYIEPMKDATSDLLRLQNGLISPRRLHQERGRDFGEIVVETIDDNAAAIEMAIKKSQELTERTGVTVHYLQLLASPTPDGTNVAINVGLNDGE
;
A
#
# COMPACT_ATOMS: atom_id res chain seq x y z
N ALA A 1 -0.93 30.56 15.13
CA ALA A 1 0.31 29.76 15.17
C ALA A 1 0.19 28.59 14.19
N LEU A 2 1.26 28.28 13.45
CA LEU A 2 1.25 27.20 12.43
C LEU A 2 1.20 25.79 13.04
N GLY A 3 1.34 25.65 14.36
CA GLY A 3 1.36 24.35 15.05
C GLY A 3 2.58 23.48 14.71
N VAL A 4 3.62 24.05 14.13
CA VAL A 4 4.85 23.34 13.78
C VAL A 4 5.92 23.65 14.84
N PRO A 5 6.57 22.64 15.45
CA PRO A 5 7.67 22.84 16.38
C PRO A 5 8.80 23.65 15.73
N LEU A 6 9.39 24.59 16.51
CA LEU A 6 10.40 25.52 15.99
C LEU A 6 11.61 24.80 15.36
N MET A 7 12.08 23.72 15.97
CA MET A 7 13.19 22.92 15.46
C MET A 7 12.90 22.29 14.09
N VAL A 8 11.63 21.93 13.82
CA VAL A 8 11.21 21.39 12.51
C VAL A 8 11.13 22.53 11.50
N LEU A 9 10.64 23.70 11.92
CA LEU A 9 10.56 24.88 11.04
C LEU A 9 11.93 25.38 10.60
N LEU A 10 12.90 25.37 11.53
CA LEU A 10 14.27 25.82 11.27
C LEU A 10 15.17 24.72 10.70
N LEU A 11 14.68 23.46 10.62
CA LEU A 11 15.47 22.29 10.27
C LEU A 11 16.74 22.13 11.14
N ASP A 12 16.67 22.60 12.38
CA ASP A 12 17.78 22.60 13.33
C ASP A 12 17.50 21.63 14.50
N ALA A 13 18.28 20.56 14.55
CA ALA A 13 18.24 19.54 15.60
C ALA A 13 19.40 19.68 16.60
N SER A 14 20.21 20.73 16.50
CA SER A 14 21.47 20.90 17.32
C SER A 14 21.22 20.94 18.83
N GLN A 15 20.02 21.35 19.24
CA GLN A 15 19.65 21.51 20.66
C GLN A 15 18.81 20.33 21.18
N THR A 16 18.71 19.22 20.43
CA THR A 16 17.89 18.07 20.82
C THR A 16 18.59 16.75 20.50
N ASN A 17 18.17 15.69 21.18
CA ASN A 17 18.58 14.33 20.83
C ASN A 17 17.63 13.75 19.76
N PHE A 18 17.99 12.57 19.24
CA PHE A 18 17.20 11.89 18.20
C PHE A 18 15.74 11.64 18.63
N SER A 19 15.49 11.27 19.89
CA SER A 19 14.14 11.03 20.41
C SER A 19 13.30 12.32 20.44
N GLY A 20 13.92 13.44 20.86
CA GLY A 20 13.29 14.76 20.83
C GLY A 20 12.97 15.22 19.41
N TRP A 21 13.89 15.03 18.48
CA TRP A 21 13.69 15.32 17.06
C TRP A 21 12.53 14.48 16.46
N ARG A 22 12.52 13.16 16.73
CA ARG A 22 11.43 12.26 16.32
C ARG A 22 10.07 12.74 16.86
N GLY A 23 10.00 13.06 18.15
CA GLY A 23 8.77 13.57 18.76
C GLY A 23 8.28 14.87 18.11
N ALA A 24 9.19 15.78 17.78
CA ALA A 24 8.87 17.03 17.11
C ALA A 24 8.33 16.81 15.68
N ILE A 25 8.93 15.88 14.93
CA ILE A 25 8.43 15.52 13.59
C ILE A 25 7.04 14.87 13.69
N ASP A 26 6.81 13.97 14.65
CA ASP A 26 5.51 13.33 14.83
C ASP A 26 4.42 14.34 15.19
N GLU A 27 4.74 15.34 16.00
CA GLU A 27 3.81 16.42 16.33
C GLU A 27 3.51 17.31 15.09
N ALA A 28 4.54 17.68 14.33
CA ALA A 28 4.35 18.41 13.07
C ALA A 28 3.45 17.64 12.07
N ARG A 29 3.65 16.31 11.96
CA ARG A 29 2.85 15.43 11.10
C ARG A 29 1.36 15.41 11.49
N LYS A 30 1.03 15.54 12.77
CA LYS A 30 -0.38 15.67 13.20
C LYS A 30 -1.01 16.94 12.65
N GLY A 31 -0.30 18.07 12.75
CA GLY A 31 -0.71 19.34 12.16
C GLY A 31 -0.88 19.25 10.64
N PHE A 32 0.07 18.63 9.94
CA PHE A 32 -0.01 18.45 8.48
C PHE A 32 -1.19 17.58 8.06
N ARG A 33 -1.48 16.49 8.80
CA ARG A 33 -2.68 15.66 8.55
C ARG A 33 -3.97 16.46 8.68
N TYR A 34 -4.05 17.33 9.66
CA TYR A 34 -5.19 18.23 9.81
C TYR A 34 -5.35 19.16 8.59
N HIS A 35 -4.26 19.74 8.09
CA HIS A 35 -4.28 20.58 6.89
C HIS A 35 -4.63 19.78 5.62
N GLN A 36 -4.07 18.58 5.45
CA GLN A 36 -4.45 17.69 4.35
C GLN A 36 -5.95 17.38 4.38
N HIS A 37 -6.50 17.03 5.55
CA HIS A 37 -7.92 16.75 5.70
C HIS A 37 -8.80 17.97 5.35
N ASN A 38 -8.41 19.15 5.82
CA ASN A 38 -9.13 20.38 5.49
C ASN A 38 -9.08 20.71 3.99
N LEU A 39 -7.93 20.53 3.34
CA LEU A 39 -7.78 20.73 1.90
C LEU A 39 -8.66 19.74 1.11
N ILE A 40 -8.66 18.47 1.48
CA ILE A 40 -9.53 17.45 0.88
C ILE A 40 -11.00 17.87 1.01
N LYS A 41 -11.44 18.19 2.24
CA LYS A 41 -12.84 18.50 2.53
C LYS A 41 -13.31 19.78 1.86
N ARG A 42 -12.48 20.82 1.86
CA ARG A 42 -12.88 22.17 1.43
C ARG A 42 -12.57 22.49 -0.03
N PHE A 43 -11.65 21.76 -0.64
CA PHE A 43 -11.25 22.02 -2.02
C PHE A 43 -11.38 20.79 -2.91
N HIS A 44 -10.66 19.69 -2.62
CA HIS A 44 -10.63 18.55 -3.54
C HIS A 44 -11.99 17.89 -3.72
N THR A 45 -12.72 17.64 -2.64
CA THR A 45 -14.06 17.00 -2.73
C THR A 45 -15.06 17.86 -3.47
N PRO A 46 -15.25 19.17 -3.16
CA PRO A 46 -16.13 20.05 -3.95
C PRO A 46 -15.71 20.16 -5.42
N ALA A 47 -14.42 20.29 -5.69
CA ALA A 47 -13.90 20.37 -7.06
C ALA A 47 -14.17 19.08 -7.85
N TYR A 48 -13.99 17.91 -7.22
CA TYR A 48 -14.33 16.63 -7.81
C TYR A 48 -15.82 16.52 -8.13
N CYS A 49 -16.68 16.82 -7.15
CA CYS A 49 -18.13 16.79 -7.37
C CYS A 49 -18.58 17.76 -8.46
N TRP A 50 -17.98 18.94 -8.52
CA TRP A 50 -18.21 19.87 -9.62
C TRP A 50 -17.77 19.29 -10.96
N ARG A 51 -16.59 18.65 -11.02
CA ARG A 51 -16.08 18.06 -12.26
C ARG A 51 -16.94 16.88 -12.74
N VAL A 52 -17.42 16.03 -11.83
CA VAL A 52 -18.35 14.94 -12.17
C VAL A 52 -19.62 15.49 -12.82
N LYS A 53 -20.17 16.61 -12.33
CA LYS A 53 -21.32 17.27 -12.97
C LYS A 53 -21.03 17.79 -14.37
N GLN A 54 -19.80 18.28 -14.61
CA GLN A 54 -19.41 18.70 -15.96
C GLN A 54 -19.31 17.50 -16.91
N TRP A 55 -18.70 16.41 -16.46
CA TRP A 55 -18.64 15.18 -17.28
C TRP A 55 -20.00 14.61 -17.59
N ALA A 56 -20.96 14.67 -16.69
CA ALA A 56 -22.33 14.22 -16.90
C ALA A 56 -23.05 14.96 -18.06
N ALA A 57 -22.64 16.18 -18.37
CA ALA A 57 -23.18 16.91 -19.51
C ALA A 57 -22.79 16.28 -20.86
N ASP A 58 -21.64 15.59 -20.91
CA ASP A 58 -21.08 15.00 -22.10
C ASP A 58 -21.25 13.47 -22.14
N ASP A 59 -21.49 12.83 -20.97
CA ASP A 59 -21.60 11.37 -20.82
C ASP A 59 -22.92 10.95 -20.16
N PRO A 60 -23.87 10.37 -20.95
CA PRO A 60 -25.16 9.92 -20.45
C PRO A 60 -25.04 8.83 -19.35
N ALA A 61 -23.97 8.02 -19.31
CA ALA A 61 -23.79 7.01 -18.29
C ALA A 61 -23.51 7.65 -16.92
N ILE A 62 -22.73 8.72 -16.90
CA ILE A 62 -22.46 9.49 -15.67
C ILE A 62 -23.73 10.21 -15.23
N GLN A 63 -24.49 10.80 -16.16
CA GLN A 63 -25.77 11.45 -15.83
C GLN A 63 -26.75 10.44 -15.21
N LYS A 64 -26.88 9.24 -15.79
CA LYS A 64 -27.71 8.16 -15.23
C LYS A 64 -27.25 7.77 -13.82
N ALA A 65 -25.92 7.70 -13.57
CA ALA A 65 -25.38 7.39 -12.25
C ALA A 65 -25.65 8.51 -11.22
N ILE A 66 -25.79 9.75 -11.65
CA ILE A 66 -26.18 10.89 -10.79
C ILE A 66 -27.68 10.81 -10.44
N ASP A 67 -28.49 10.45 -11.40
CA ASP A 67 -29.95 10.41 -11.25
C ASP A 67 -30.46 9.17 -10.49
N ASP A 68 -29.66 8.11 -10.43
CA ASP A 68 -30.00 6.85 -9.73
C ASP A 68 -29.44 6.85 -8.30
N PRO A 69 -30.30 6.92 -7.26
CA PRO A 69 -29.88 6.89 -5.87
C PRO A 69 -29.16 5.59 -5.43
N SER A 70 -29.31 4.50 -6.20
CA SER A 70 -28.64 3.23 -5.94
C SER A 70 -27.17 3.22 -6.38
N LEU A 71 -26.79 4.18 -7.24
CA LEU A 71 -25.45 4.35 -7.76
C LEU A 71 -24.71 5.50 -7.04
N THR A 72 -23.41 5.36 -6.86
CA THR A 72 -22.58 6.35 -6.19
C THR A 72 -21.72 7.14 -7.18
N ALA A 73 -22.37 7.97 -8.03
CA ALA A 73 -21.68 8.81 -9.01
C ALA A 73 -20.61 9.71 -8.38
N TYR A 74 -20.84 10.17 -7.15
CA TYR A 74 -19.89 10.97 -6.38
C TYR A 74 -19.02 10.15 -5.43
N GLY A 75 -19.12 8.80 -5.49
CA GLY A 75 -18.32 7.92 -4.66
C GLY A 75 -16.84 8.06 -5.01
N HIS A 76 -16.04 8.45 -4.03
CA HIS A 76 -14.59 8.59 -4.19
C HIS A 76 -13.88 8.44 -2.86
N LYS A 77 -12.59 8.19 -2.93
CA LYS A 77 -11.72 8.10 -1.76
C LYS A 77 -10.43 8.86 -2.06
N TRP A 78 -10.01 9.65 -1.10
CA TRP A 78 -8.74 10.36 -1.17
C TRP A 78 -7.69 9.60 -0.37
N ASN A 79 -6.57 9.29 -0.98
CA ASN A 79 -5.39 8.75 -0.34
C ASN A 79 -4.32 9.86 -0.32
N PRO A 80 -4.25 10.67 0.75
CA PRO A 80 -3.25 11.71 0.84
C PRO A 80 -1.85 11.11 0.94
N PRO A 81 -0.80 11.82 0.45
CA PRO A 81 0.57 11.38 0.62
C PRO A 81 0.89 11.11 2.08
N ALA A 82 1.56 10.00 2.34
CA ALA A 82 2.06 9.63 3.66
C ALA A 82 3.52 10.04 3.82
N TRP A 83 3.99 10.01 5.08
CA TRP A 83 5.40 10.24 5.39
C TRP A 83 6.15 8.92 5.51
N ASN A 84 7.41 8.95 5.11
CA ASN A 84 8.31 7.81 5.30
C ASN A 84 8.50 7.52 6.79
N TYR A 85 8.88 6.29 7.09
CA TYR A 85 9.32 5.91 8.42
C TYR A 85 10.52 6.77 8.87
N ILE A 86 10.54 7.14 10.15
CA ILE A 86 11.71 7.82 10.74
C ILE A 86 12.74 6.77 11.13
N GLU A 87 12.29 5.65 11.71
CA GLU A 87 13.09 4.48 12.04
C GLU A 87 12.50 3.25 11.31
N PRO A 88 12.93 2.96 10.07
CA PRO A 88 12.25 1.98 9.23
C PRO A 88 12.07 0.62 9.89
N MET A 89 13.08 0.09 10.57
CA MET A 89 13.00 -1.22 11.23
C MET A 89 12.00 -1.24 12.39
N LYS A 90 12.09 -0.25 13.28
CA LYS A 90 11.18 -0.18 14.44
C LYS A 90 9.74 0.10 14.02
N ASP A 91 9.57 1.00 13.08
CA ASP A 91 8.25 1.37 12.58
C ASP A 91 7.58 0.20 11.84
N ALA A 92 8.33 -0.52 10.99
CA ALA A 92 7.85 -1.72 10.31
C ALA A 92 7.51 -2.85 11.28
N THR A 93 8.37 -3.09 12.30
CA THR A 93 8.09 -4.08 13.35
C THR A 93 6.83 -3.72 14.13
N SER A 94 6.66 -2.45 14.48
CA SER A 94 5.45 -1.96 15.15
C SER A 94 4.19 -2.21 14.31
N ASP A 95 4.25 -1.92 13.01
CA ASP A 95 3.11 -2.15 12.11
C ASP A 95 2.79 -3.65 11.96
N LEU A 96 3.82 -4.51 11.89
CA LEU A 96 3.65 -5.96 11.87
C LEU A 96 2.95 -6.45 13.14
N LEU A 97 3.40 -6.01 14.33
CA LEU A 97 2.78 -6.36 15.60
C LEU A 97 1.33 -5.87 15.69
N ARG A 98 1.03 -4.68 15.21
CA ARG A 98 -0.35 -4.15 15.16
C ARG A 98 -1.26 -5.02 14.28
N LEU A 99 -0.76 -5.47 13.13
CA LEU A 99 -1.47 -6.40 12.24
C LEU A 99 -1.70 -7.76 12.90
N GLN A 100 -0.65 -8.37 13.47
CA GLN A 100 -0.71 -9.69 14.10
C GLN A 100 -1.66 -9.72 15.30
N ASN A 101 -1.74 -8.63 16.05
CA ASN A 101 -2.64 -8.52 17.21
C ASN A 101 -4.04 -7.97 16.85
N GLY A 102 -4.36 -7.82 15.57
CA GLY A 102 -5.68 -7.34 15.13
C GLY A 102 -5.99 -5.88 15.47
N LEU A 103 -4.97 -5.08 15.85
CA LEU A 103 -5.13 -3.67 16.20
C LEU A 103 -5.34 -2.76 14.98
N ILE A 104 -4.98 -3.26 13.80
CA ILE A 104 -5.17 -2.57 12.53
C ILE A 104 -5.45 -3.58 11.42
N SER A 105 -6.30 -3.23 10.45
CA SER A 105 -6.49 -4.06 9.26
C SER A 105 -5.42 -3.77 8.21
N PRO A 106 -5.10 -4.74 7.29
CA PRO A 106 -4.20 -4.49 6.17
C PRO A 106 -4.63 -3.27 5.34
N ARG A 107 -5.92 -3.16 5.03
CA ARG A 107 -6.48 -2.03 4.30
C ARG A 107 -6.19 -0.69 4.99
N ARG A 108 -6.36 -0.64 6.30
CA ARG A 108 -6.11 0.58 7.07
C ARG A 108 -4.64 0.95 7.10
N LEU A 109 -3.76 -0.05 7.23
CA LEU A 109 -2.31 0.16 7.22
C LEU A 109 -1.85 0.74 5.87
N HIS A 110 -2.33 0.19 4.75
CA HIS A 110 -2.01 0.73 3.41
C HIS A 110 -2.51 2.16 3.25
N GLN A 111 -3.71 2.48 3.76
CA GLN A 111 -4.23 3.85 3.75
C GLN A 111 -3.36 4.81 4.56
N GLU A 112 -2.88 4.41 5.75
CA GLU A 112 -1.95 5.22 6.56
C GLU A 112 -0.63 5.48 5.83
N ARG A 113 -0.29 4.64 4.84
CA ARG A 113 0.88 4.77 3.94
C ARG A 113 0.55 5.44 2.60
N GLY A 114 -0.65 6.00 2.44
CA GLY A 114 -1.07 6.68 1.23
C GLY A 114 -1.27 5.78 0.02
N ARG A 115 -1.46 4.47 0.24
CA ARG A 115 -1.67 3.46 -0.82
C ARG A 115 -3.10 2.95 -0.82
N ASP A 116 -3.60 2.56 -1.98
CA ASP A 116 -4.86 1.83 -2.08
C ASP A 116 -4.61 0.34 -1.89
N PHE A 117 -5.38 -0.27 -0.98
CA PHE A 117 -5.24 -1.71 -0.71
C PHE A 117 -5.71 -2.57 -1.88
N GLY A 118 -6.72 -2.11 -2.62
CA GLY A 118 -7.23 -2.85 -3.78
C GLY A 118 -6.19 -2.92 -4.90
N GLU A 119 -5.53 -1.80 -5.20
CA GLU A 119 -4.43 -1.75 -6.17
C GLU A 119 -3.29 -2.69 -5.76
N ILE A 120 -2.84 -2.62 -4.51
CA ILE A 120 -1.77 -3.51 -4.00
C ILE A 120 -2.12 -4.99 -4.12
N VAL A 121 -3.38 -5.36 -3.85
CA VAL A 121 -3.81 -6.77 -4.00
C VAL A 121 -3.78 -7.21 -5.45
N VAL A 122 -4.26 -6.38 -6.37
CA VAL A 122 -4.23 -6.68 -7.81
C VAL A 122 -2.79 -6.81 -8.30
N GLU A 123 -1.94 -5.82 -8.02
CA GLU A 123 -0.50 -5.86 -8.36
C GLU A 123 0.17 -7.13 -7.81
N THR A 124 -0.09 -7.48 -6.55
CA THR A 124 0.51 -8.68 -5.94
C THR A 124 0.06 -9.97 -6.63
N ILE A 125 -1.22 -10.07 -7.02
CA ILE A 125 -1.74 -11.24 -7.73
C ILE A 125 -1.11 -11.32 -9.13
N ASP A 126 -1.04 -10.20 -9.85
CA ASP A 126 -0.48 -10.13 -11.19
C ASP A 126 1.02 -10.46 -11.18
N ASP A 127 1.79 -9.92 -10.23
CA ASP A 127 3.21 -10.21 -10.05
C ASP A 127 3.45 -11.70 -9.74
N ASN A 128 2.64 -12.28 -8.84
CA ASN A 128 2.73 -13.70 -8.51
C ASN A 128 2.36 -14.59 -9.70
N ALA A 129 1.32 -14.25 -10.46
CA ALA A 129 0.93 -14.99 -11.66
C ALA A 129 2.05 -14.96 -12.70
N ALA A 130 2.62 -13.78 -12.99
CA ALA A 130 3.72 -13.63 -13.91
C ALA A 130 4.97 -14.44 -13.47
N ALA A 131 5.28 -14.43 -12.17
CA ALA A 131 6.39 -15.21 -11.63
C ALA A 131 6.17 -16.73 -11.80
N ILE A 132 4.95 -17.22 -11.55
CA ILE A 132 4.59 -18.63 -11.72
C ILE A 132 4.68 -19.05 -13.20
N GLU A 133 4.14 -18.25 -14.11
CA GLU A 133 4.19 -18.51 -15.56
C GLU A 133 5.64 -18.59 -16.06
N MET A 134 6.48 -17.64 -15.66
CA MET A 134 7.91 -17.66 -16.00
C MET A 134 8.64 -18.89 -15.42
N ALA A 135 8.31 -19.26 -14.18
CA ALA A 135 8.90 -20.43 -13.53
C ALA A 135 8.49 -21.74 -14.22
N ILE A 136 7.22 -21.89 -14.61
CA ILE A 136 6.71 -23.05 -15.35
C ILE A 136 7.45 -23.18 -16.70
N LYS A 137 7.49 -22.10 -17.49
CA LYS A 137 8.20 -22.08 -18.77
C LYS A 137 9.67 -22.46 -18.59
N LYS A 138 10.33 -21.89 -17.60
CA LYS A 138 11.75 -22.17 -17.32
C LYS A 138 12.01 -23.59 -16.84
N SER A 139 11.11 -24.14 -16.04
CA SER A 139 11.13 -25.54 -15.58
C SER A 139 11.08 -26.51 -16.78
N GLN A 140 10.20 -26.27 -17.74
CA GLN A 140 10.09 -27.08 -18.97
C GLN A 140 11.38 -27.02 -19.81
N GLU A 141 11.90 -25.81 -20.08
CA GLU A 141 13.15 -25.60 -20.81
C GLU A 141 14.33 -26.34 -20.14
N LEU A 142 14.43 -26.29 -18.82
CA LEU A 142 15.49 -26.95 -18.07
C LEU A 142 15.36 -28.47 -18.13
N THR A 143 14.15 -28.99 -17.97
CA THR A 143 13.88 -30.43 -18.06
C THR A 143 14.23 -31.00 -19.43
N GLU A 144 13.82 -30.30 -20.51
CA GLU A 144 14.16 -30.71 -21.89
C GLU A 144 15.68 -30.67 -22.16
N ARG A 145 16.37 -29.64 -21.67
CA ARG A 145 17.80 -29.46 -21.91
C ARG A 145 18.68 -30.43 -21.11
N THR A 146 18.29 -30.72 -19.87
CA THR A 146 19.14 -31.49 -18.96
C THR A 146 18.73 -32.95 -18.81
N GLY A 147 17.53 -33.34 -19.24
CA GLY A 147 16.94 -34.66 -18.99
C GLY A 147 16.54 -34.91 -17.53
N VAL A 148 16.69 -33.91 -16.65
CA VAL A 148 16.32 -33.98 -15.23
C VAL A 148 15.05 -33.22 -14.99
N THR A 149 14.05 -33.86 -14.39
CA THR A 149 12.79 -33.15 -14.06
C THR A 149 13.04 -32.07 -13.02
N VAL A 150 12.77 -30.81 -13.39
CA VAL A 150 12.88 -29.66 -12.51
C VAL A 150 11.47 -29.16 -12.24
N HIS A 151 11.04 -29.12 -10.96
CA HIS A 151 9.72 -28.61 -10.62
C HIS A 151 9.75 -27.07 -10.52
N TYR A 152 8.75 -26.40 -11.08
CA TYR A 152 8.70 -24.91 -11.11
C TYR A 152 8.76 -24.26 -9.72
N LEU A 153 8.23 -24.92 -8.67
CA LEU A 153 8.31 -24.44 -7.28
C LEU A 153 9.76 -24.32 -6.78
N GLN A 154 10.69 -25.13 -7.29
CA GLN A 154 12.11 -25.03 -6.93
C GLN A 154 12.73 -23.74 -7.46
N LEU A 155 12.20 -23.20 -8.55
CA LEU A 155 12.66 -21.94 -9.14
C LEU A 155 12.09 -20.70 -8.43
N LEU A 156 10.96 -20.86 -7.73
CA LEU A 156 10.31 -19.78 -6.95
C LEU A 156 10.78 -19.76 -5.49
N ALA A 157 11.46 -20.79 -5.02
CA ALA A 157 11.98 -20.85 -3.65
C ALA A 157 13.07 -19.80 -3.47
N SER A 158 12.88 -18.85 -2.55
CA SER A 158 13.94 -17.94 -2.14
C SER A 158 15.00 -18.72 -1.35
N PRO A 159 16.29 -18.59 -1.66
CA PRO A 159 17.34 -19.16 -0.83
C PRO A 159 17.30 -18.54 0.55
N THR A 160 17.15 -19.36 1.59
CA THR A 160 17.29 -18.89 2.98
C THR A 160 18.78 -18.68 3.29
N PRO A 161 19.11 -17.74 4.22
CA PRO A 161 20.51 -17.47 4.59
C PRO A 161 21.29 -18.69 5.11
N ASP A 162 20.59 -19.71 5.57
CA ASP A 162 21.13 -20.99 6.07
C ASP A 162 21.16 -22.10 5.01
N GLY A 163 20.82 -21.78 3.74
CA GLY A 163 20.87 -22.73 2.63
C GLY A 163 19.71 -23.74 2.60
N THR A 164 18.75 -23.65 3.53
CA THR A 164 17.53 -24.43 3.46
C THR A 164 16.54 -23.76 2.51
N ASN A 165 16.06 -24.50 1.50
CA ASN A 165 14.97 -24.03 0.65
C ASN A 165 13.68 -24.07 1.47
N VAL A 166 13.09 -22.89 1.76
CA VAL A 166 11.72 -22.86 2.23
C VAL A 166 10.83 -23.28 1.05
N ALA A 167 10.51 -24.55 0.97
CA ALA A 167 9.40 -24.99 0.15
C ALA A 167 8.17 -24.24 0.65
N ILE A 168 7.58 -23.41 -0.21
CA ILE A 168 6.23 -22.90 0.05
C ILE A 168 5.37 -24.16 0.15
N ASN A 169 4.95 -24.50 1.37
CA ASN A 169 4.08 -25.63 1.62
C ASN A 169 2.69 -25.27 1.07
N VAL A 170 2.55 -25.36 -0.24
CA VAL A 170 1.26 -25.44 -0.87
C VAL A 170 0.80 -26.85 -0.56
N GLY A 171 -0.08 -26.99 0.44
CA GLY A 171 -0.72 -28.25 0.76
C GLY A 171 -1.50 -28.73 -0.46
N LEU A 172 -0.81 -29.45 -1.34
CA LEU A 172 -1.42 -30.33 -2.29
C LEU A 172 -1.90 -31.52 -1.46
N ASN A 173 -3.18 -31.52 -1.08
CA ASN A 173 -3.86 -32.74 -0.77
C ASN A 173 -3.73 -33.62 -2.02
N ASP A 174 -2.82 -34.60 -1.97
CA ASP A 174 -2.87 -35.74 -2.86
C ASP A 174 -4.17 -36.46 -2.51
N GLY A 175 -5.24 -36.14 -3.26
CA GLY A 175 -6.51 -36.87 -3.20
C GLY A 175 -6.27 -38.27 -3.76
N GLU A 176 -6.44 -39.27 -2.93
CA GLU A 176 -6.75 -40.63 -3.34
C GLU A 176 -8.05 -40.66 -4.18
#